data_efcb289f4ec657427c6730bf959a4539
#
_entry.id   efcb289f4ec657427c6730bf959a4539
#
_cell.length_a   1.000
_cell.length_b   1.000
_cell.length_c   1.000
_cell.angle_alpha   90.00
_cell.angle_beta   90.00
_cell.angle_gamma   90.00
#
_symmetry.space_group_name_H-M   'P 1'
#
loop_
_entity.id
_entity.type
_entity.pdbx_description
1 polymer ?
#
loop_
_entity_poly.entity_id
_entity_poly.type
_entity_poly.pdbx_seq_one_letter_code
_entity_poly.pdbx_strand_id
1 'polypeptide(L)'
;MTEDELYPTPDEYDEHTMKESTTYTPPKVWKWDQDEENRFSKINRPIAGQTHDKDLPVGEHPLQVYSLATPNGVKVTVMLEELLALGIDEAEYDAWLVNIMEGDQFSSGFVGANPNSKIPALVDHSTSTPTRVFESGAIVMYLAEKHGQFLPTDL
;
A
#
# COMPACT_ATOMS: atom_id res chain seq x y z
N MET A 1 -7.82 35.44 -25.09
CA MET A 1 -8.35 34.13 -24.76
C MET A 1 -9.32 34.34 -23.61
N THR A 2 -10.58 34.25 -23.88
CA THR A 2 -11.66 34.39 -22.89
C THR A 2 -11.91 33.04 -22.23
N GLU A 3 -12.40 33.00 -20.99
CA GLU A 3 -12.66 31.78 -20.22
C GLU A 3 -13.59 30.77 -20.95
N ASP A 4 -14.35 31.24 -21.93
CA ASP A 4 -15.29 30.42 -22.74
C ASP A 4 -14.59 29.53 -23.80
N GLU A 5 -13.28 29.71 -24.05
CA GLU A 5 -12.53 28.88 -25.01
C GLU A 5 -11.93 27.58 -24.40
N LEU A 6 -12.11 27.35 -23.10
CA LEU A 6 -11.46 26.25 -22.38
C LEU A 6 -12.36 25.00 -22.20
N TYR A 7 -13.66 25.13 -22.42
CA TYR A 7 -14.60 24.01 -22.27
C TYR A 7 -15.53 23.92 -23.46
N PRO A 8 -15.70 22.72 -24.07
CA PRO A 8 -16.67 22.55 -25.15
C PRO A 8 -18.08 22.84 -24.64
N THR A 9 -18.87 23.53 -25.47
CA THR A 9 -20.27 23.80 -25.17
C THR A 9 -21.09 22.50 -25.13
N PRO A 10 -22.22 22.44 -24.38
CA PRO A 10 -23.06 21.24 -24.30
C PRO A 10 -23.54 20.68 -25.66
N ASP A 11 -23.56 21.49 -26.70
CA ASP A 11 -24.01 21.11 -28.05
C ASP A 11 -22.89 20.48 -28.90
N GLU A 12 -21.61 20.48 -28.40
CA GLU A 12 -20.47 19.84 -29.09
C GLU A 12 -20.22 18.40 -28.64
N TYR A 13 -21.01 17.86 -27.73
CA TYR A 13 -20.99 16.43 -27.45
C TYR A 13 -21.71 15.69 -28.58
N ASP A 14 -20.91 15.17 -29.51
CA ASP A 14 -21.38 14.34 -30.60
C ASP A 14 -22.17 13.14 -30.05
N GLU A 15 -23.48 13.09 -30.34
CA GLU A 15 -24.38 11.98 -29.99
C GLU A 15 -23.91 10.61 -30.50
N HIS A 16 -22.92 10.57 -31.42
CA HIS A 16 -22.36 9.33 -31.96
C HIS A 16 -21.30 8.67 -31.05
N THR A 17 -20.85 9.30 -29.97
CA THR A 17 -19.91 8.71 -29.03
C THR A 17 -20.57 8.10 -27.81
N MET A 18 -21.86 8.16 -27.65
CA MET A 18 -22.56 7.33 -26.66
C MET A 18 -22.55 5.89 -27.17
N LYS A 19 -21.47 5.15 -26.87
CA LYS A 19 -21.52 3.67 -26.90
C LYS A 19 -22.80 3.28 -26.19
N GLU A 20 -23.65 2.50 -26.85
CA GLU A 20 -24.84 1.90 -26.25
C GLU A 20 -24.48 1.45 -24.84
N SER A 21 -25.11 2.03 -23.84
CA SER A 21 -24.95 1.61 -22.46
C SER A 21 -25.51 0.20 -22.41
N THR A 22 -24.64 -0.77 -22.63
CA THR A 22 -24.97 -2.17 -22.38
C THR A 22 -25.26 -2.25 -20.90
N THR A 23 -26.54 -2.35 -20.55
CA THR A 23 -26.96 -2.49 -19.17
C THR A 23 -26.26 -3.72 -18.60
N TYR A 24 -25.27 -3.51 -17.73
CA TYR A 24 -24.55 -4.61 -17.09
C TYR A 24 -25.54 -5.44 -16.27
N THR A 25 -25.66 -6.71 -16.61
CA THR A 25 -26.44 -7.67 -15.83
C THR A 25 -25.45 -8.50 -15.01
N PRO A 26 -25.41 -8.36 -13.69
CA PRO A 26 -24.47 -9.12 -12.87
C PRO A 26 -24.76 -10.62 -12.97
N PRO A 27 -23.73 -11.47 -13.03
CA PRO A 27 -23.90 -12.92 -13.01
C PRO A 27 -24.43 -13.38 -11.66
N LYS A 28 -25.16 -14.51 -11.63
CA LYS A 28 -25.65 -15.12 -10.38
C LYS A 28 -24.51 -15.45 -9.40
N VAL A 29 -23.36 -15.83 -9.93
CA VAL A 29 -22.12 -16.08 -9.20
C VAL A 29 -21.03 -15.27 -9.86
N TRP A 30 -20.54 -14.27 -9.17
CA TRP A 30 -19.41 -13.48 -9.65
C TRP A 30 -18.14 -14.32 -9.58
N LYS A 31 -17.36 -14.30 -10.65
CA LYS A 31 -16.01 -14.89 -10.70
C LYS A 31 -15.05 -13.78 -11.08
N TRP A 32 -13.93 -13.74 -10.37
CA TRP A 32 -12.85 -12.87 -10.75
C TRP A 32 -12.08 -13.50 -11.90
N ASP A 33 -11.89 -12.73 -12.93
CA ASP A 33 -11.05 -13.06 -14.07
C ASP A 33 -9.96 -12.00 -14.18
N GLN A 34 -8.72 -12.44 -14.28
CA GLN A 34 -7.60 -11.54 -14.38
C GLN A 34 -7.46 -11.08 -15.81
N ASP A 35 -7.62 -9.78 -16.07
CA ASP A 35 -7.33 -9.17 -17.34
C ASP A 35 -5.81 -9.13 -17.58
N GLU A 36 -5.28 -10.08 -18.33
CA GLU A 36 -3.85 -10.21 -18.60
C GLU A 36 -3.30 -9.06 -19.47
N GLU A 37 -4.13 -8.38 -20.23
CA GLU A 37 -3.75 -7.23 -21.05
C GLU A 37 -3.59 -5.96 -20.22
N ASN A 38 -4.23 -5.91 -19.06
CA ASN A 38 -4.09 -4.77 -18.15
C ASN A 38 -2.82 -4.88 -17.32
N ARG A 39 -1.86 -3.97 -17.57
CA ARG A 39 -0.57 -3.91 -16.84
C ARG A 39 -0.72 -3.82 -15.32
N PHE A 40 -1.86 -3.35 -14.81
CA PHE A 40 -2.13 -3.21 -13.38
C PHE A 40 -2.93 -4.39 -12.81
N SER A 41 -3.29 -5.37 -13.60
CA SER A 41 -4.08 -6.53 -13.16
C SER A 41 -3.41 -7.34 -12.05
N LYS A 42 -2.07 -7.28 -11.98
CA LYS A 42 -1.25 -7.97 -10.96
C LYS A 42 -1.17 -7.23 -9.63
N ILE A 43 -1.56 -5.95 -9.57
CA ILE A 43 -1.41 -5.13 -8.36
C ILE A 43 -2.48 -5.45 -7.31
N ASN A 44 -3.68 -5.80 -7.78
CA ASN A 44 -4.83 -6.06 -6.92
C ASN A 44 -5.49 -7.38 -7.28
N ARG A 45 -6.02 -8.06 -6.26
CA ARG A 45 -6.91 -9.21 -6.44
C ARG A 45 -7.98 -9.18 -5.36
N PRO A 46 -9.20 -9.61 -5.69
CA PRO A 46 -10.31 -9.66 -4.74
C PRO A 46 -10.28 -10.92 -3.85
N ILE A 47 -9.32 -11.81 -4.06
CA ILE A 47 -9.19 -13.07 -3.35
C ILE A 47 -8.03 -12.95 -2.36
N ALA A 48 -8.30 -13.19 -1.07
CA ALA A 48 -7.29 -13.19 -0.02
C ALA A 48 -6.36 -14.42 -0.11
N GLY A 49 -5.22 -14.32 0.55
CA GLY A 49 -4.24 -15.39 0.68
C GLY A 49 -3.09 -15.32 -0.32
N GLN A 50 -2.12 -16.18 -0.09
CA GLN A 50 -0.90 -16.24 -0.90
C GLN A 50 -1.13 -16.90 -2.26
N THR A 51 -0.28 -16.55 -3.22
CA THR A 51 -0.23 -17.18 -4.55
C THR A 51 1.01 -18.05 -4.73
N HIS A 52 2.07 -17.77 -3.97
CA HIS A 52 3.36 -18.45 -4.07
C HIS A 52 4.14 -18.35 -2.77
N ASP A 53 5.07 -19.25 -2.59
CA ASP A 53 5.95 -19.25 -1.44
C ASP A 53 7.18 -18.39 -1.71
N LYS A 54 7.41 -17.44 -0.83
CA LYS A 54 8.59 -16.57 -0.79
C LYS A 54 8.65 -15.97 0.60
N ASP A 55 9.74 -16.24 1.32
CA ASP A 55 9.98 -15.66 2.63
C ASP A 55 10.32 -14.17 2.53
N LEU A 56 10.00 -13.43 3.57
CA LEU A 56 10.48 -12.06 3.71
C LEU A 56 11.91 -12.07 4.28
N PRO A 57 12.81 -11.25 3.72
CA PRO A 57 14.11 -11.04 4.33
C PRO A 57 13.98 -10.36 5.68
N VAL A 58 14.90 -10.66 6.59
CA VAL A 58 15.03 -10.02 7.90
C VAL A 58 16.48 -9.57 8.03
N GLY A 59 16.69 -8.32 8.39
CA GLY A 59 18.00 -7.72 8.55
C GLY A 59 18.46 -7.69 10.02
N GLU A 60 19.30 -6.71 10.33
CA GLU A 60 19.95 -6.60 11.64
C GLU A 60 19.12 -5.79 12.65
N HIS A 61 18.33 -4.83 12.18
CA HIS A 61 17.55 -3.95 13.05
C HIS A 61 16.22 -4.59 13.46
N PRO A 62 15.68 -4.22 14.61
CA PRO A 62 14.38 -4.73 15.06
C PRO A 62 13.20 -4.36 14.14
N LEU A 63 13.24 -3.16 13.54
CA LEU A 63 12.18 -2.67 12.68
C LEU A 63 12.44 -3.10 11.23
N GLN A 64 11.53 -3.89 10.67
CA GLN A 64 11.62 -4.39 9.30
C GLN A 64 10.49 -3.78 8.47
N VAL A 65 10.84 -2.94 7.49
CA VAL A 65 9.88 -2.24 6.63
C VAL A 65 9.83 -2.90 5.26
N TYR A 66 8.68 -3.40 4.87
CA TYR A 66 8.44 -4.01 3.56
C TYR A 66 7.59 -3.07 2.72
N SER A 67 8.18 -2.45 1.70
CA SER A 67 7.55 -1.34 1.00
C SER A 67 8.06 -1.17 -0.44
N LEU A 68 7.57 -0.13 -1.08
CA LEU A 68 8.04 0.42 -2.35
C LEU A 68 7.89 1.95 -2.26
N ALA A 69 8.66 2.68 -3.06
CA ALA A 69 8.62 4.16 -3.15
C ALA A 69 7.28 4.67 -3.74
N THR A 70 6.19 4.38 -3.05
CA THR A 70 4.84 4.87 -3.31
C THR A 70 4.47 5.94 -2.28
N PRO A 71 3.46 6.78 -2.52
CA PRO A 71 3.04 7.80 -1.55
C PRO A 71 2.76 7.25 -0.15
N ASN A 72 2.25 6.01 -0.04
CA ASN A 72 2.00 5.38 1.25
C ASN A 72 3.28 4.80 1.88
N GLY A 73 4.19 4.24 1.07
CA GLY A 73 5.48 3.74 1.57
C GLY A 73 6.35 4.85 2.11
N VAL A 74 6.43 5.98 1.40
CA VAL A 74 7.23 7.16 1.78
C VAL A 74 6.82 7.72 3.15
N LYS A 75 5.54 7.66 3.54
CA LYS A 75 5.09 8.11 4.87
C LYS A 75 5.83 7.40 6.01
N VAL A 76 6.03 6.09 5.85
CA VAL A 76 6.67 5.27 6.88
C VAL A 76 8.16 5.57 6.97
N THR A 77 8.84 5.65 5.83
CA THR A 77 10.28 5.98 5.82
C THR A 77 10.55 7.40 6.31
N VAL A 78 9.73 8.39 5.93
CA VAL A 78 9.83 9.75 6.45
C VAL A 78 9.68 9.76 7.97
N MET A 79 8.69 9.03 8.53
CA MET A 79 8.50 8.96 9.98
C MET A 79 9.73 8.38 10.69
N LEU A 80 10.33 7.31 10.16
CA LEU A 80 11.51 6.69 10.73
C LEU A 80 12.74 7.62 10.64
N GLU A 81 12.96 8.26 9.50
CA GLU A 81 14.05 9.23 9.32
C GLU A 81 13.91 10.44 10.25
N GLU A 82 12.70 10.95 10.47
CA GLU A 82 12.44 12.03 11.41
C GLU A 82 12.72 11.61 12.86
N LEU A 83 12.39 10.37 13.24
CA LEU A 83 12.73 9.82 14.55
C LEU A 83 14.24 9.72 14.72
N LEU A 84 14.97 9.22 13.73
CA LEU A 84 16.43 9.15 13.73
C LEU A 84 17.06 10.56 13.80
N ALA A 85 16.50 11.53 13.10
CA ALA A 85 16.96 12.94 13.15
C ALA A 85 16.78 13.56 14.54
N LEU A 86 15.85 13.06 15.37
CA LEU A 86 15.71 13.41 16.78
C LEU A 86 16.70 12.68 17.70
N GLY A 87 17.55 11.78 17.16
CA GLY A 87 18.51 10.99 17.91
C GLY A 87 17.90 9.77 18.59
N ILE A 88 16.81 9.24 18.08
CA ILE A 88 16.15 8.03 18.59
C ILE A 88 16.70 6.82 17.83
N ASP A 89 17.82 6.28 18.28
CA ASP A 89 18.53 5.17 17.63
C ASP A 89 17.68 3.89 17.57
N GLU A 90 16.73 3.71 18.49
CA GLU A 90 15.77 2.59 18.48
C GLU A 90 14.82 2.60 17.28
N ALA A 91 14.81 3.69 16.48
CA ALA A 91 14.09 3.77 15.23
C ALA A 91 14.89 3.29 14.01
N GLU A 92 16.13 2.80 14.19
CA GLU A 92 16.88 2.14 13.12
C GLU A 92 16.10 0.96 12.54
N TYR A 93 16.14 0.84 11.22
CA TYR A 93 15.31 -0.09 10.50
C TYR A 93 16.00 -0.66 9.24
N ASP A 94 15.55 -1.82 8.81
CA ASP A 94 15.88 -2.37 7.51
C ASP A 94 14.70 -2.19 6.56
N ALA A 95 14.96 -1.71 5.34
CA ALA A 95 13.95 -1.49 4.31
C ALA A 95 14.09 -2.50 3.17
N TRP A 96 13.01 -3.20 2.86
CA TRP A 96 12.95 -4.23 1.85
C TRP A 96 11.97 -3.87 0.73
N LEU A 97 12.44 -3.98 -0.49
CA LEU A 97 11.63 -3.72 -1.66
C LEU A 97 10.62 -4.84 -1.89
N VAL A 98 9.36 -4.47 -2.03
CA VAL A 98 8.26 -5.36 -2.46
C VAL A 98 7.85 -4.96 -3.87
N ASN A 99 8.20 -5.78 -4.87
CA ASN A 99 7.85 -5.50 -6.25
C ASN A 99 6.40 -5.87 -6.55
N ILE A 100 5.51 -4.87 -6.38
CA ILE A 100 4.06 -5.08 -6.59
C ILE A 100 3.69 -5.38 -8.05
N MET A 101 4.57 -5.03 -9.02
CA MET A 101 4.32 -5.33 -10.43
C MET A 101 4.57 -6.81 -10.75
N GLU A 102 5.36 -7.50 -9.93
CA GLU A 102 5.61 -8.93 -10.03
C GLU A 102 4.76 -9.76 -9.07
N GLY A 103 3.95 -9.09 -8.24
CA GLY A 103 3.04 -9.77 -7.32
C GLY A 103 3.68 -10.19 -6.00
N ASP A 104 4.84 -9.64 -5.62
CA ASP A 104 5.53 -9.96 -4.36
C ASP A 104 4.64 -9.77 -3.12
N GLN A 105 3.68 -8.84 -3.18
CA GLN A 105 2.71 -8.62 -2.10
C GLN A 105 1.76 -9.81 -1.87
N PHE A 106 1.74 -10.79 -2.77
CA PHE A 106 0.96 -12.02 -2.65
C PHE A 106 1.82 -13.23 -2.27
N SER A 107 3.09 -13.04 -1.90
CA SER A 107 3.93 -14.11 -1.38
C SER A 107 3.49 -14.55 0.02
N SER A 108 3.82 -15.79 0.40
CA SER A 108 3.51 -16.34 1.73
C SER A 108 4.03 -15.46 2.86
N GLY A 109 5.27 -15.01 2.77
CA GLY A 109 5.89 -14.15 3.77
C GLY A 109 5.21 -12.79 3.89
N PHE A 110 4.92 -12.13 2.75
CA PHE A 110 4.28 -10.82 2.80
C PHE A 110 2.81 -10.91 3.29
N VAL A 111 2.05 -11.91 2.85
CA VAL A 111 0.69 -12.17 3.35
C VAL A 111 0.72 -12.49 4.85
N GLY A 112 1.79 -13.15 5.33
CA GLY A 112 2.04 -13.35 6.75
C GLY A 112 2.24 -12.03 7.53
N ALA A 113 2.88 -11.03 6.93
CA ALA A 113 3.04 -9.69 7.52
C ALA A 113 1.79 -8.83 7.37
N ASN A 114 1.18 -8.83 6.17
CA ASN A 114 -0.05 -8.09 5.87
C ASN A 114 -1.03 -8.96 5.06
N PRO A 115 -2.09 -9.50 5.69
CA PRO A 115 -3.07 -10.35 5.01
C PRO A 115 -3.89 -9.61 3.95
N ASN A 116 -3.88 -8.27 3.93
CA ASN A 116 -4.52 -7.46 2.90
C ASN A 116 -3.67 -7.38 1.62
N SER A 117 -2.43 -7.90 1.63
CA SER A 117 -1.52 -7.87 0.47
C SER A 117 -1.29 -6.45 -0.08
N LYS A 118 -1.12 -5.48 0.82
CA LYS A 118 -0.86 -4.07 0.50
C LYS A 118 0.40 -3.57 1.20
N ILE A 119 1.21 -2.83 0.46
CA ILE A 119 2.35 -2.09 1.00
C ILE A 119 1.90 -0.73 1.55
N PRO A 120 2.61 -0.20 2.55
CA PRO A 120 3.68 -0.78 3.34
C PRO A 120 3.20 -1.76 4.42
N ALA A 121 4.12 -2.59 4.91
CA ALA A 121 3.98 -3.37 6.13
C ALA A 121 5.22 -3.18 7.00
N LEU A 122 5.05 -3.21 8.32
CA LEU A 122 6.11 -3.17 9.32
C LEU A 122 6.04 -4.45 10.16
N VAL A 123 7.20 -5.04 10.44
CA VAL A 123 7.33 -6.08 11.47
C VAL A 123 8.36 -5.60 12.49
N ASP A 124 7.92 -5.46 13.73
CA ASP A 124 8.77 -5.05 14.84
C ASP A 124 9.18 -6.27 15.67
N HIS A 125 10.45 -6.57 15.66
CA HIS A 125 11.09 -7.67 16.39
C HIS A 125 11.65 -7.25 17.75
N SER A 126 11.44 -6.02 18.21
CA SER A 126 11.94 -5.54 19.50
C SER A 126 11.24 -6.17 20.72
N THR A 127 10.14 -6.87 20.48
CA THR A 127 9.35 -7.57 21.50
C THR A 127 9.53 -9.08 21.41
N SER A 128 9.22 -9.81 22.48
CA SER A 128 9.35 -11.29 22.53
C SER A 128 8.53 -12.03 21.47
N THR A 129 7.46 -11.41 21.00
CA THR A 129 6.67 -11.87 19.85
C THR A 129 6.62 -10.73 18.83
N PRO A 130 7.07 -10.94 17.60
CA PRO A 130 7.07 -9.90 16.58
C PRO A 130 5.69 -9.27 16.38
N THR A 131 5.64 -7.94 16.40
CA THR A 131 4.43 -7.17 16.17
C THR A 131 4.33 -6.80 14.69
N ARG A 132 3.25 -7.19 14.05
CA ARG A 132 2.97 -6.87 12.64
C ARG A 132 2.01 -5.69 12.58
N VAL A 133 2.40 -4.65 11.86
CA VAL A 133 1.58 -3.45 11.67
C VAL A 133 1.45 -3.18 10.16
N PHE A 134 0.26 -2.98 9.71
CA PHE A 134 -0.04 -2.63 8.32
C PHE A 134 -1.08 -1.51 8.29
N GLU A 135 -1.34 -0.92 7.12
CA GLU A 135 -1.92 0.40 6.88
C GLU A 135 -0.95 1.53 7.25
N SER A 136 -0.58 2.35 6.27
CA SER A 136 0.45 3.38 6.46
C SER A 136 0.16 4.34 7.61
N GLY A 137 -1.10 4.71 7.81
CA GLY A 137 -1.53 5.53 8.94
C GLY A 137 -1.35 4.83 10.28
N ALA A 138 -1.70 3.53 10.37
CA ALA A 138 -1.52 2.74 11.59
C ALA A 138 -0.04 2.53 11.91
N ILE A 139 0.82 2.33 10.90
CA ILE A 139 2.27 2.22 11.09
C ILE A 139 2.84 3.52 11.67
N VAL A 140 2.47 4.67 11.09
CA VAL A 140 2.94 5.98 11.57
C VAL A 140 2.47 6.23 13.01
N MET A 141 1.23 5.92 13.34
CA MET A 141 0.72 6.02 14.72
C MET A 141 1.46 5.09 15.67
N TYR A 142 1.66 3.83 15.28
CA TYR A 142 2.41 2.86 16.08
C TYR A 142 3.82 3.36 16.42
N LEU A 143 4.54 3.87 15.41
CA LEU A 143 5.89 4.42 15.61
C LEU A 143 5.88 5.67 16.50
N ALA A 144 4.90 6.54 16.31
CA ALA A 144 4.73 7.74 17.13
C ALA A 144 4.46 7.40 18.61
N GLU A 145 3.57 6.44 18.89
CA GLU A 145 3.29 5.96 20.25
C GLU A 145 4.49 5.25 20.86
N LYS A 146 5.14 4.36 20.09
CA LYS A 146 6.31 3.59 20.55
C LYS A 146 7.44 4.49 21.02
N HIS A 147 7.71 5.56 20.29
CA HIS A 147 8.83 6.47 20.56
C HIS A 147 8.41 7.77 21.28
N GLY A 148 7.12 7.96 21.53
CA GLY A 148 6.61 9.11 22.27
C GLY A 148 6.80 10.45 21.54
N GLN A 149 6.79 10.44 20.20
CA GLN A 149 7.03 11.61 19.35
C GLN A 149 5.89 11.81 18.36
N PHE A 150 5.70 13.06 17.91
CA PHE A 150 4.78 13.46 16.84
C PHE A 150 3.27 13.26 17.11
N LEU A 151 2.90 12.78 18.31
CA LEU A 151 1.50 12.77 18.76
C LEU A 151 1.30 13.85 19.83
N PRO A 152 0.24 14.68 19.71
CA PRO A 152 -0.15 15.57 20.78
C PRO A 152 -0.48 14.76 22.04
N THR A 153 0.05 15.19 23.19
CA THR A 153 -0.22 14.56 24.50
C THR A 153 -1.27 15.32 25.30
N ASP A 154 -1.59 16.53 24.88
CA ASP A 154 -2.57 17.44 25.44
C ASP A 154 -3.72 17.62 24.45
N LEU A 155 -4.84 17.02 24.75
CA LEU A 155 -6.12 17.19 24.05
C LEU A 155 -7.02 18.11 24.86
#